data_54a1d705119e8d25a847a7f1cc01be5e
#
_entry.id   54a1d705119e8d25a847a7f1cc01be5e
#
_cell.length_a   1.000
_cell.length_b   1.000
_cell.length_c   1.000
_cell.angle_alpha   90.00
_cell.angle_beta   90.00
_cell.angle_gamma   90.00
#
_symmetry.space_group_name_H-M   'P 1'
#
loop_
_entity.id
_entity.type
_entity.pdbx_description
1 polymer ?
#
loop_
_entity_poly.entity_id
_entity_poly.type
_entity_poly.pdbx_seq_one_letter_code
_entity_poly.pdbx_strand_id
1 'polypeptide(L)'
;MSMKNPPHPGGVIARQVIEPLGLSVTDAAGILGVTRQALSLLLNERTDLSSGMALRIEKAFGPKMDHLMRMQLAFDLARQRQREGRIRVKRYSGQAKIEEPQPA
;
A
#
# COMPACT_ATOMS: atom_id res chain seq x y z
N MET A 1 -14.43 7.33 -9.38
CA MET A 1 -13.90 6.54 -10.51
C MET A 1 -12.57 5.93 -10.10
N SER A 2 -12.43 4.63 -10.24
CA SER A 2 -11.18 3.98 -9.88
C SER A 2 -10.15 4.14 -10.99
N MET A 3 -8.90 4.33 -10.61
CA MET A 3 -7.80 4.39 -11.57
C MET A 3 -7.50 3.00 -12.10
N LYS A 4 -7.28 2.90 -13.39
CA LYS A 4 -6.93 1.63 -14.03
C LYS A 4 -5.55 1.14 -13.57
N ASN A 5 -4.60 2.06 -13.43
CA ASN A 5 -3.24 1.76 -13.00
C ASN A 5 -2.84 2.71 -11.88
N PRO A 6 -3.37 2.52 -10.66
CA PRO A 6 -3.00 3.39 -9.56
C PRO A 6 -1.53 3.19 -9.19
N PRO A 7 -0.85 4.25 -8.75
CA PRO A 7 0.56 4.15 -8.39
C PRO A 7 0.73 3.35 -7.09
N HIS A 8 1.89 2.68 -6.98
CA HIS A 8 2.30 2.06 -5.73
C HIS A 8 2.64 3.17 -4.72
N PRO A 9 2.16 3.07 -3.48
CA PRO A 9 2.43 4.13 -2.49
C PRO A 9 3.92 4.34 -2.20
N GLY A 10 4.74 3.31 -2.32
CA GLY A 10 6.17 3.42 -2.08
C GLY A 10 6.85 4.43 -2.98
N GLY A 11 6.56 4.40 -4.27
CA GLY A 11 7.11 5.36 -5.22
C GLY A 11 6.60 6.77 -4.98
N VAL A 12 5.34 6.92 -4.60
CA VAL A 12 4.77 8.22 -4.27
C VAL A 12 5.47 8.80 -3.04
N ILE A 13 5.67 7.99 -2.00
CA ILE A 13 6.38 8.41 -0.79
C ILE A 13 7.80 8.85 -1.14
N ALA A 14 8.50 8.08 -1.98
CA ALA A 14 9.86 8.42 -2.38
C ALA A 14 9.91 9.80 -3.05
N ARG A 15 9.03 10.02 -4.04
CA ARG A 15 9.07 11.25 -4.86
C ARG A 15 8.48 12.46 -4.16
N GLN A 16 7.44 12.27 -3.37
CA GLN A 16 6.69 13.40 -2.81
C GLN A 16 7.02 13.70 -1.36
N VAL A 17 7.65 12.77 -0.64
CA VAL A 17 7.97 12.96 0.77
C VAL A 17 9.47 12.98 1.01
N ILE A 18 10.18 11.94 0.59
CA ILE A 18 11.59 11.77 0.95
C ILE A 18 12.50 12.67 0.09
N GLU A 19 12.35 12.62 -1.23
CA GLU A 19 13.20 13.40 -2.14
C GLU A 19 13.11 14.90 -1.92
N PRO A 20 11.91 15.49 -1.74
CA PRO A 20 11.82 16.93 -1.52
C PRO A 20 12.53 17.39 -0.24
N LEU A 21 12.67 16.52 0.75
CA LEU A 21 13.37 16.83 2.00
C LEU A 21 14.88 16.66 1.88
N GLY A 22 15.38 16.16 0.74
CA GLY A 22 16.80 15.92 0.55
C GLY A 22 17.37 14.81 1.41
N LEU A 23 16.52 13.93 1.92
CA LEU A 23 16.95 12.86 2.81
C LEU A 23 17.45 11.66 2.02
N SER A 24 18.53 11.04 2.50
CA SER A 24 18.93 9.74 2.03
C SER A 24 18.02 8.67 2.60
N VAL A 25 18.01 7.48 2.00
CA VAL A 25 17.23 6.36 2.52
C VAL A 25 17.68 6.01 3.94
N THR A 26 18.99 6.06 4.19
CA THR A 26 19.54 5.79 5.53
C THR A 26 19.02 6.78 6.56
N ASP A 27 19.03 8.07 6.23
CA ASP A 27 18.57 9.11 7.15
C ASP A 27 17.09 8.98 7.41
N ALA A 28 16.29 8.78 6.34
CA ALA A 28 14.85 8.61 6.48
C ALA A 28 14.51 7.36 7.31
N ALA A 29 15.21 6.26 7.10
CA ALA A 29 15.00 5.05 7.89
C ALA A 29 15.28 5.30 9.37
N GLY A 30 16.35 6.04 9.68
CA GLY A 30 16.66 6.42 11.06
C GLY A 30 15.56 7.25 11.69
N ILE A 31 15.04 8.22 10.96
CA ILE A 31 13.92 9.05 11.43
C ILE A 31 12.67 8.20 11.69
N LEU A 32 12.38 7.27 10.81
CA LEU A 32 11.20 6.41 10.92
C LEU A 32 11.37 5.29 11.94
N GLY A 33 12.61 5.04 12.39
CA GLY A 33 12.87 3.94 13.32
C GLY A 33 12.74 2.57 12.68
N VAL A 34 13.10 2.45 11.40
CA VAL A 34 13.06 1.19 10.66
C VAL A 34 14.44 0.93 10.05
N THR A 35 14.65 -0.29 9.55
CA THR A 35 15.90 -0.60 8.88
C THR A 35 15.94 0.07 7.50
N ARG A 36 17.17 0.39 7.07
CA ARG A 36 17.39 0.94 5.73
C ARG A 36 16.83 -0.01 4.65
N GLN A 37 17.05 -1.31 4.83
CA GLN A 37 16.58 -2.31 3.88
C GLN A 37 15.07 -2.31 3.78
N ALA A 38 14.35 -2.29 4.90
CA ALA A 38 12.89 -2.29 4.90
C ALA A 38 12.34 -1.06 4.16
N LEU A 39 12.92 0.11 4.44
CA LEU A 39 12.49 1.33 3.75
C LEU A 39 12.84 1.28 2.27
N SER A 40 14.04 0.84 1.93
CA SER A 40 14.47 0.75 0.53
C SER A 40 13.54 -0.15 -0.28
N LEU A 41 13.14 -1.29 0.25
CA LEU A 41 12.22 -2.19 -0.42
C LEU A 41 10.87 -1.51 -0.69
N LEU A 42 10.36 -0.77 0.27
CA LEU A 42 9.10 -0.04 0.09
C LEU A 42 9.23 1.05 -0.97
N LEU A 43 10.27 1.89 -0.88
CA LEU A 43 10.46 3.01 -1.81
C LEU A 43 10.70 2.55 -3.24
N ASN A 44 11.25 1.35 -3.42
CA ASN A 44 11.46 0.74 -4.72
C ASN A 44 10.29 -0.15 -5.17
N GLU A 45 9.17 -0.08 -4.44
CA GLU A 45 7.93 -0.80 -4.79
C GLU A 45 8.08 -2.32 -4.77
N ARG A 46 9.01 -2.81 -3.95
CA ARG A 46 9.27 -4.26 -3.81
C ARG A 46 8.49 -4.90 -2.68
N THR A 47 7.93 -4.10 -1.78
CA THR A 47 7.06 -4.56 -0.71
C THR A 47 5.85 -3.67 -0.62
N ASP A 48 4.79 -4.19 -0.03
CA ASP A 48 3.57 -3.42 0.21
C ASP A 48 3.77 -2.49 1.41
N LEU A 49 3.00 -1.42 1.44
CA LEU A 49 2.97 -0.51 2.57
C LEU A 49 2.11 -1.11 3.68
N SER A 50 2.73 -1.33 4.85
CA SER A 50 1.98 -1.77 6.03
C SER A 50 1.38 -0.58 6.76
N SER A 51 0.33 -0.83 7.53
CA SER A 51 -0.28 0.23 8.35
C SER A 51 0.70 0.77 9.39
N GLY A 52 1.56 -0.10 9.95
CA GLY A 52 2.59 0.34 10.88
C GLY A 52 3.58 1.31 10.24
N MET A 53 4.05 1.02 9.03
CA MET A 53 4.93 1.92 8.31
C MET A 53 4.21 3.22 7.96
N ALA A 54 2.95 3.13 7.53
CA ALA A 54 2.16 4.31 7.20
C ALA A 54 2.00 5.23 8.40
N LEU A 55 1.77 4.68 9.58
CA LEU A 55 1.66 5.48 10.79
C LEU A 55 2.99 6.14 11.15
N ARG A 56 4.11 5.45 10.97
CA ARG A 56 5.44 6.04 11.19
C ARG A 56 5.66 7.23 10.26
N ILE A 57 5.28 7.09 9.00
CA ILE A 57 5.41 8.16 8.01
C ILE A 57 4.53 9.35 8.39
N GLU A 58 3.31 9.09 8.83
CA GLU A 58 2.43 10.17 9.29
C GLU A 58 3.04 10.93 10.45
N LYS A 59 3.55 10.22 11.44
CA LYS A 59 4.15 10.86 12.62
C LYS A 59 5.40 11.66 12.28
N ALA A 60 6.23 11.16 11.38
CA ALA A 60 7.51 11.80 11.06
C ALA A 60 7.37 12.90 10.02
N PHE A 61 6.53 12.70 9.01
CA PHE A 61 6.52 13.56 7.82
C PHE A 61 5.17 14.21 7.51
N GLY A 62 4.08 13.74 8.10
CA GLY A 62 2.79 14.39 7.98
C GLY A 62 1.72 13.74 7.11
N PRO A 63 2.06 13.03 6.00
CA PRO A 63 1.00 12.40 5.20
C PRO A 63 0.17 11.45 6.03
N LYS A 64 -1.15 11.54 5.91
CA LYS A 64 -2.05 10.75 6.74
C LYS A 64 -1.98 9.27 6.41
N MET A 65 -1.93 8.44 7.45
CA MET A 65 -1.94 6.98 7.31
C MET A 65 -3.13 6.52 6.46
N ASP A 66 -4.30 7.09 6.70
CA ASP A 66 -5.51 6.74 5.96
C ASP A 66 -5.33 6.93 4.46
N HIS A 67 -4.78 8.08 4.06
CA HIS A 67 -4.53 8.37 2.65
C HIS A 67 -3.52 7.40 2.05
N LEU A 68 -2.42 7.16 2.78
CA LEU A 68 -1.39 6.24 2.32
C LEU A 68 -1.92 4.82 2.12
N MET A 69 -2.75 4.36 3.07
CA MET A 69 -3.33 3.02 2.99
C MET A 69 -4.40 2.91 1.90
N ARG A 70 -5.11 4.00 1.60
CA ARG A 70 -6.03 4.01 0.46
C ARG A 70 -5.29 3.81 -0.86
N MET A 71 -4.10 4.39 -0.98
CA MET A 71 -3.26 4.16 -2.18
C MET A 71 -2.84 2.69 -2.27
N GLN A 72 -2.46 2.09 -1.15
CA GLN A 72 -2.10 0.68 -1.14
C GLN A 72 -3.31 -0.19 -1.53
N LEU A 73 -4.48 0.10 -0.98
CA LEU A 73 -5.69 -0.63 -1.30
C LEU A 73 -6.03 -0.52 -2.79
N ALA A 74 -5.98 0.69 -3.35
CA ALA A 74 -6.27 0.89 -4.76
C ALA A 74 -5.31 0.09 -5.64
N PHE A 75 -4.02 0.10 -5.29
CA PHE A 75 -3.00 -0.67 -6.00
C PHE A 75 -3.30 -2.18 -5.92
N ASP A 76 -3.62 -2.68 -4.73
CA ASP A 76 -3.92 -4.10 -4.53
C ASP A 76 -5.15 -4.55 -5.33
N LEU A 77 -6.21 -3.75 -5.29
CA LEU A 77 -7.44 -4.07 -6.02
C LEU A 77 -7.20 -4.11 -7.53
N ALA A 78 -6.47 -3.13 -8.05
CA ALA A 78 -6.17 -3.08 -9.49
C ALA A 78 -5.32 -4.30 -9.89
N ARG A 79 -4.34 -4.67 -9.07
CA ARG A 79 -3.50 -5.83 -9.34
C ARG A 79 -4.31 -7.13 -9.36
N GLN A 80 -5.24 -7.29 -8.42
CA GLN A 80 -6.10 -8.47 -8.38
C GLN A 80 -7.07 -8.49 -9.58
N ARG A 81 -7.62 -7.34 -9.97
CA ARG A 81 -8.49 -7.27 -11.14
C ARG A 81 -7.76 -7.65 -12.42
N GLN A 82 -6.49 -7.30 -12.54
CA GLN A 82 -5.68 -7.71 -13.69
C GLN A 82 -5.46 -9.23 -13.73
N ARG A 83 -5.53 -9.90 -12.60
CA ARG A 83 -5.34 -11.35 -12.46
C ARG A 83 -6.65 -12.11 -12.36
N GLU A 84 -7.77 -11.42 -12.44
CA GLU A 84 -9.07 -12.02 -12.14
C GLU A 84 -9.37 -13.24 -13.03
N GLY A 85 -8.98 -13.20 -14.30
CA GLY A 85 -9.17 -14.32 -15.21
C GLY A 85 -8.33 -15.57 -14.89
N ARG A 86 -7.30 -15.42 -14.04
CA ARG A 86 -6.45 -16.54 -13.61
C ARG A 86 -6.99 -17.23 -12.37
N ILE A 87 -7.92 -16.57 -11.67
CA ILE A 87 -8.50 -17.12 -10.45
C ILE A 87 -9.73 -17.90 -10.83
N ARG A 88 -9.65 -19.22 -10.70
CA ARG A 88 -10.69 -20.12 -11.14
C ARG A 88 -11.51 -20.61 -9.96
N VAL A 89 -12.40 -19.75 -9.51
CA VAL A 89 -13.30 -20.07 -8.42
C VAL A 89 -14.72 -19.97 -8.96
N LYS A 90 -15.45 -21.05 -8.87
CA LYS A 90 -16.85 -21.08 -9.24
C LYS A 90 -17.71 -20.52 -8.12
N ARG A 91 -18.76 -19.84 -8.51
CA ARG A 91 -19.75 -19.43 -7.52
C ARG A 91 -20.38 -20.65 -6.87
N TYR A 92 -20.49 -20.66 -5.56
CA TYR A 92 -21.14 -21.74 -4.82
C TYR A 92 -22.62 -21.76 -5.17
N SER A 93 -23.14 -22.93 -5.52
CA SER A 93 -24.55 -23.12 -5.92
C SER A 93 -25.28 -24.07 -4.98
N GLY A 94 -24.79 -24.26 -3.76
CA GLY A 94 -25.48 -25.07 -2.76
C GLY A 94 -26.77 -24.45 -2.30
N GLN A 95 -27.49 -25.19 -1.46
CA GLN A 95 -28.83 -24.80 -1.04
C GLN A 95 -28.85 -23.62 -0.08
N ALA A 96 -27.80 -23.47 0.73
CA ALA A 96 -27.71 -22.36 1.68
C ALA A 96 -27.08 -21.15 1.01
N LYS A 97 -27.71 -19.99 1.11
CA LYS A 97 -27.09 -18.74 0.69
C LYS A 97 -26.01 -18.36 1.67
N ILE A 98 -24.87 -18.03 1.13
CA ILE A 98 -23.79 -17.47 1.93
C ILE A 98 -23.88 -15.96 1.82
N GLU A 99 -24.17 -15.28 2.93
CA GLU A 99 -24.19 -13.83 2.95
C GLU A 99 -22.78 -13.29 3.00
N GLU A 100 -22.56 -12.15 2.34
CA GLU A 100 -21.28 -11.49 2.44
C GLU A 100 -21.10 -10.94 3.86
N PRO A 101 -19.88 -11.06 4.43
CA PRO A 101 -19.63 -10.49 5.75
C PRO A 101 -19.86 -8.99 5.73
N GLN A 102 -20.54 -8.49 6.76
CA GLN A 102 -20.73 -7.06 6.91
C GLN A 102 -19.41 -6.40 7.31
N PRO A 103 -19.08 -5.24 6.74
CA PRO A 103 -17.91 -4.51 7.21
C PRO A 103 -18.08 -4.08 8.66
N ALA A 104 -17.00 -4.18 9.42
CA ALA A 104 -17.00 -3.80 10.82
C ALA A 104 -17.17 -2.29 11.00
#